data_67a44a5a9fb12a1611aadec6de5435fc
#
_entry.id   67a44a5a9fb12a1611aadec6de5435fc
#
_cell.length_a   1.000
_cell.length_b   1.000
_cell.length_c   1.000
_cell.angle_alpha   90.00
_cell.angle_beta   90.00
_cell.angle_gamma   90.00
#
_symmetry.space_group_name_H-M   'P 1'
#
loop_
_entity.id
_entity.type
_entity.pdbx_description
1 polymer ?
#
loop_
_entity_poly.entity_id
_entity_poly.type
_entity_poly.pdbx_seq_one_letter_code
_entity_poly.pdbx_strand_id
1 'polypeptide(L)'
;DILVNAKWTHKKDGFFKIWINGKLAFHHKGMTQEKGELIEFHVGIYRSFISRTPEPDKTQIAYYDEIRHAKSCKKLKINDLGYSCEDIENQN
;
A
#
# COMPACT_ATOMS: atom_id res chain seq x y z
N ASP A 1 11.55 1.27 -2.17
CA ASP A 1 10.60 1.85 -1.23
C ASP A 1 9.23 1.97 -1.86
N ILE A 2 8.22 1.54 -1.14
CA ILE A 2 6.83 1.59 -1.60
C ILE A 2 6.04 2.49 -0.66
N LEU A 3 5.35 3.48 -1.24
CA LEU A 3 4.44 4.36 -0.51
C LEU A 3 3.04 4.19 -1.08
N VAL A 4 2.06 4.02 -0.21
CA VAL A 4 0.66 3.89 -0.60
C VAL A 4 -0.15 4.98 0.08
N ASN A 5 -1.02 5.64 -0.69
CA ASN A 5 -2.02 6.55 -0.17
C ASN A 5 -3.38 6.14 -0.72
N ALA A 6 -4.33 5.92 0.16
CA ALA A 6 -5.64 5.43 -0.25
C ALA A 6 -6.75 6.03 0.60
N LYS A 7 -7.88 6.26 -0.05
CA LYS A 7 -9.15 6.56 0.61
C LYS A 7 -10.10 5.39 0.34
N TRP A 8 -10.41 4.64 1.36
CA TRP A 8 -11.29 3.47 1.26
C TRP A 8 -12.74 3.91 1.39
N THR A 9 -13.50 3.73 0.34
CA THR A 9 -14.91 4.13 0.31
C THR A 9 -15.68 3.36 -0.77
N HIS A 10 -16.96 3.16 -0.54
CA HIS A 10 -17.87 2.62 -1.55
C HIS A 10 -18.42 3.71 -2.49
N LYS A 11 -18.08 4.97 -2.24
CA LYS A 11 -18.49 6.12 -3.06
C LYS A 11 -17.47 6.37 -4.17
N LYS A 12 -17.80 7.31 -5.07
CA LYS A 12 -16.95 7.62 -6.22
C LYS A 12 -15.75 8.51 -5.91
N ASP A 13 -15.67 9.04 -4.69
CA ASP A 13 -14.61 9.95 -4.26
C ASP A 13 -13.38 9.23 -3.68
N GLY A 14 -13.32 7.93 -3.82
CA GLY A 14 -12.17 7.15 -3.37
C GLY A 14 -10.96 7.27 -4.29
N PHE A 15 -9.82 6.88 -3.80
CA PHE A 15 -8.60 6.78 -4.60
C PHE A 15 -7.64 5.77 -4.00
N PHE A 16 -6.72 5.31 -4.84
CA PHE A 16 -5.62 4.42 -4.45
C PHE A 16 -4.40 4.79 -5.28
N LYS A 17 -3.32 5.21 -4.61
CA LYS A 17 -2.08 5.62 -5.27
C LYS A 17 -0.90 4.84 -4.71
N ILE A 18 0.00 4.42 -5.58
CA ILE A 18 1.25 3.76 -5.21
C ILE A 18 2.42 4.50 -5.83
N TRP A 19 3.41 4.85 -5.00
CA TRP A 19 4.70 5.38 -5.44
C TRP A 19 5.77 4.32 -5.18
N ILE A 20 6.67 4.17 -6.13
CA ILE A 20 7.83 3.28 -6.00
C ILE A 20 9.08 4.15 -6.13
N ASN A 21 9.90 4.13 -5.08
CA ASN A 21 11.12 4.93 -5.00
C ASN A 21 10.88 6.41 -5.34
N GLY A 22 9.79 6.96 -4.80
CA GLY A 22 9.44 8.37 -4.96
C GLY A 22 8.71 8.72 -6.24
N LYS A 23 8.45 7.77 -7.13
CA LYS A 23 7.75 8.01 -8.40
C LYS A 23 6.39 7.34 -8.41
N LEU A 24 5.37 8.07 -8.83
CA LEU A 24 4.02 7.55 -8.93
C LEU A 24 3.96 6.42 -9.98
N ALA A 25 3.59 5.23 -9.52
CA ALA A 25 3.52 4.03 -10.34
C ALA A 25 2.09 3.64 -10.73
N PHE A 26 1.12 3.96 -9.86
CA PHE A 26 -0.28 3.59 -10.09
C PHE A 26 -1.22 4.58 -9.42
N HIS A 27 -2.33 4.89 -10.08
CA HIS A 27 -3.35 5.77 -9.54
C HIS A 27 -4.74 5.32 -10.01
N HIS A 28 -5.57 4.91 -9.07
CA HIS A 28 -6.97 4.58 -9.29
C HIS A 28 -7.85 5.64 -8.65
N LYS A 29 -8.88 6.07 -9.36
CA LYS A 29 -9.91 6.98 -8.85
C LYS A 29 -11.25 6.29 -8.88
N GLY A 30 -12.04 6.45 -7.82
CA GLY A 30 -13.38 5.88 -7.73
C GLY A 30 -13.54 4.96 -6.54
N MET A 31 -14.53 4.09 -6.59
CA MET A 31 -14.82 3.17 -5.50
C MET A 31 -13.62 2.27 -5.21
N THR A 32 -13.22 2.18 -3.94
CA THR A 32 -12.06 1.41 -3.49
C THR A 32 -12.45 0.24 -2.58
N GLN A 33 -13.70 0.16 -2.17
CA GLN A 33 -14.22 -0.98 -1.41
C GLN A 33 -15.70 -1.15 -1.68
N GLU A 34 -16.24 -2.33 -1.40
CA GLU A 34 -17.67 -2.55 -1.46
C GLU A 34 -18.34 -2.03 -0.18
N LYS A 35 -19.63 -1.71 -0.26
CA LYS A 35 -20.37 -1.21 0.88
C LYS A 35 -20.37 -2.25 2.01
N GLY A 36 -20.01 -1.81 3.21
CA GLY A 36 -19.98 -2.66 4.39
C GLY A 36 -18.68 -3.43 4.58
N GLU A 37 -17.73 -3.37 3.67
CA GLU A 37 -16.43 -4.00 3.85
C GLU A 37 -15.57 -3.24 4.85
N LEU A 38 -14.75 -3.98 5.58
CA LEU A 38 -13.75 -3.46 6.48
C LEU A 38 -12.38 -3.69 5.87
N ILE A 39 -11.62 -2.59 5.68
CA ILE A 39 -10.28 -2.68 5.09
C ILE A 39 -9.25 -2.63 6.23
N GLU A 40 -8.35 -3.60 6.24
CA GLU A 40 -7.29 -3.70 7.22
C GLU A 40 -5.92 -3.58 6.55
N PHE A 41 -4.95 -3.03 7.30
CA PHE A 41 -3.57 -2.95 6.85
C PHE A 41 -2.84 -4.25 7.20
N HIS A 42 -2.30 -4.91 6.19
CA HIS A 42 -1.54 -6.14 6.35
C HIS A 42 -0.20 -6.05 5.64
N VAL A 43 0.81 -6.65 6.25
CA VAL A 43 2.14 -6.80 5.65
C VAL A 43 2.55 -8.26 5.75
N GLY A 44 3.05 -8.82 4.65
CA GLY A 44 3.49 -10.20 4.65
C GLY A 44 3.37 -10.85 3.30
N ILE A 45 3.51 -12.16 3.29
CA ILE A 45 3.33 -12.99 2.10
C ILE A 45 1.96 -13.63 2.15
N TYR A 46 1.12 -13.35 1.14
CA TYR A 46 -0.14 -14.05 0.96
C TYR A 46 0.01 -15.09 -0.13
N ARG A 47 -0.42 -16.31 0.18
CA ARG A 47 -0.32 -17.42 -0.75
C ARG A 47 -1.60 -18.24 -0.73
N SER A 48 -2.33 -18.22 -1.85
CA SER A 48 -3.60 -18.93 -1.99
C SER A 48 -3.38 -20.43 -2.21
N PHE A 49 -4.27 -21.24 -1.64
CA PHE A 49 -4.29 -22.70 -1.86
C PHE A 49 -3.01 -23.42 -1.47
N ILE A 50 -2.30 -22.93 -0.45
CA ILE A 50 -1.05 -23.55 0.00
C ILE A 50 -1.24 -25.01 0.41
N SER A 51 -2.37 -25.35 1.00
CA SER A 51 -2.70 -26.72 1.39
C SER A 51 -2.98 -27.67 0.22
N ARG A 52 -3.17 -27.10 -0.98
CA ARG A 52 -3.44 -27.85 -2.21
C ARG A 52 -2.23 -27.94 -3.12
N THR A 53 -1.11 -27.30 -2.77
CA THR A 53 0.10 -27.36 -3.59
C THR A 53 0.85 -28.68 -3.34
N PRO A 54 1.43 -29.27 -4.41
CA PRO A 54 2.24 -30.48 -4.26
C PRO A 54 3.51 -30.27 -3.41
N GLU A 55 3.96 -29.03 -3.26
CA GLU A 55 5.16 -28.67 -2.51
C GLU A 55 4.80 -27.70 -1.36
N PRO A 56 3.99 -28.15 -0.38
CA PRO A 56 3.53 -27.26 0.69
C PRO A 56 4.61 -26.80 1.66
N ASP A 57 5.73 -27.49 1.68
CA ASP A 57 6.88 -27.19 2.52
C ASP A 57 7.87 -26.20 1.88
N LYS A 58 7.56 -25.69 0.69
CA LYS A 58 8.44 -24.76 0.00
C LYS A 58 8.50 -23.43 0.75
N THR A 59 9.70 -23.08 1.19
CA THR A 59 9.95 -21.88 1.98
C THR A 59 9.87 -20.62 1.12
N GLN A 60 9.15 -19.62 1.64
CA GLN A 60 9.13 -18.27 1.08
C GLN A 60 9.55 -17.29 2.17
N ILE A 61 10.42 -16.34 1.80
CA ILE A 61 10.96 -15.37 2.75
C ILE A 61 10.77 -13.97 2.19
N ALA A 62 10.30 -13.04 3.06
CA ALA A 62 10.22 -11.64 2.75
C ALA A 62 10.85 -10.83 3.87
N TYR A 63 11.59 -9.79 3.49
CA TYR A 63 12.23 -8.90 4.45
C TYR A 63 11.59 -7.52 4.37
N TYR A 64 11.26 -6.96 5.53
CA TYR A 64 10.64 -5.65 5.64
C TYR A 64 11.47 -4.77 6.57
N ASP A 65 11.67 -3.53 6.17
CA ASP A 65 12.36 -2.54 6.96
C ASP A 65 11.57 -1.23 6.90
N GLU A 66 11.53 -0.51 8.02
CA GLU A 66 10.87 0.78 8.09
C GLU A 66 9.41 0.78 7.65
N ILE A 67 8.60 -0.11 8.25
CA ILE A 67 7.15 -0.14 8.00
C ILE A 67 6.49 0.97 8.80
N ARG A 68 5.79 1.88 8.13
CA ARG A 68 5.12 3.03 8.73
C ARG A 68 3.68 3.12 8.28
N HIS A 69 2.79 3.56 9.16
CA HIS A 69 1.38 3.75 8.87
C HIS A 69 0.88 5.00 9.57
N ALA A 70 0.30 5.94 8.84
CA ALA A 70 -0.19 7.20 9.37
C ALA A 70 -1.36 7.75 8.55
N LYS A 71 -2.04 8.76 9.08
CA LYS A 71 -3.18 9.39 8.41
C LYS A 71 -2.78 10.51 7.44
N SER A 72 -1.52 10.88 7.41
CA SER A 72 -1.02 11.91 6.49
C SER A 72 0.42 11.60 6.10
N CYS A 73 0.85 12.10 4.93
CA CYS A 73 2.22 11.96 4.49
C CYS A 73 3.21 12.59 5.49
N LYS A 74 2.88 13.77 6.00
CA LYS A 74 3.72 14.48 6.96
C LYS A 74 4.00 13.65 8.21
N LYS A 75 3.02 12.93 8.71
CA LYS A 75 3.17 12.08 9.90
C LYS A 75 4.00 10.83 9.64
N LEU A 76 4.17 10.43 8.39
CA LEU A 76 5.05 9.33 8.02
C LEU A 76 6.52 9.69 8.12
N LYS A 77 6.86 10.99 8.13
CA LYS A 77 8.24 11.49 8.22
C LYS A 77 9.15 10.91 7.15
N ILE A 78 8.66 10.85 5.91
CA ILE A 78 9.41 10.28 4.78
C ILE A 78 10.65 11.11 4.42
N ASN A 79 10.74 12.34 4.90
CA ASN A 79 11.96 13.13 4.75
C ASN A 79 13.17 12.47 5.41
N ASP A 80 12.97 11.67 6.45
CA ASP A 80 14.05 10.88 7.08
C ASP A 80 14.62 9.83 6.12
N LEU A 81 13.84 9.47 5.10
CA LEU A 81 14.23 8.48 4.09
C LEU A 81 14.67 9.13 2.77
N GLY A 82 14.75 10.45 2.74
CA GLY A 82 15.19 11.19 1.55
C GLY A 82 14.08 11.60 0.60
N TYR A 83 12.82 11.53 1.01
CA TYR A 83 11.66 11.88 0.17
C TYR A 83 10.99 13.15 0.69
N SER A 84 10.32 13.87 -0.22
CA SER A 84 9.52 15.05 0.08
C SER A 84 8.04 14.78 -0.15
N CYS A 85 7.21 15.03 0.87
CA CYS A 85 5.75 14.91 0.72
C CYS A 85 5.23 15.85 -0.36
N GLU A 86 5.80 17.05 -0.48
CA GLU A 86 5.42 18.00 -1.52
C GLU A 86 5.64 17.41 -2.92
N ASP A 87 6.81 16.82 -3.17
CA ASP A 87 7.11 16.18 -4.44
C ASP A 87 6.18 14.99 -4.72
N ILE A 88 5.90 14.20 -3.69
CA ILE A 88 5.01 13.03 -3.79
C ILE A 88 3.59 13.49 -4.14
N GLU A 89 3.08 14.50 -3.45
CA GLU A 89 1.70 14.97 -3.62
C GLU A 89 1.49 15.71 -4.94
N ASN A 90 2.52 16.27 -5.52
CA ASN A 90 2.45 16.98 -6.80
C ASN A 90 2.46 16.04 -8.01
N GLN A 91 2.62 14.75 -7.82
CA GLN A 91 2.56 13.76 -8.89
C GLN A 91 1.12 13.25 -9.04
N ASN A 92 0.65 13.17 -10.28
CA ASN A 92 -0.69 12.69 -10.62
C ASN A 92 -0.64 11.62 -11.69
#